data_92d18e0a29c29ebdb75cc2874df2adfb
#
_entry.id   92d18e0a29c29ebdb75cc2874df2adfb
#
_cell.length_a   1.000
_cell.length_b   1.000
_cell.length_c   1.000
_cell.angle_alpha   90.00
_cell.angle_beta   90.00
_cell.angle_gamma   90.00
#
_symmetry.space_group_name_H-M   'P 1'
#
loop_
_entity.id
_entity.type
_entity.pdbx_description
1 polymer ?
#
loop_
_entity_poly.entity_id
_entity_poly.type
_entity_poly.pdbx_seq_one_letter_code
_entity_poly.pdbx_strand_id
1 'polypeptide(L)'
;MISKFRIGVLVIILNFFASVAMIWGQVENPSLLQMAVPSLNIAPDARGGGMGDMGAATLPDINSQYWNAAKYAFMGSKAGVSLSYTPWLRKLVNDVALVNMTGYYKLGNSDLQAISASLRYFSLGEVNIWENIGDVPRGVNPYEMAFDVAYSRKLSESYSMAVTLRYIRSDMGTDQNDESNAGNAFSADISGYLEKYVLMGNAEALWSFGFNLSNIGSKISYDGGNTNQYLPAKLTLGTGLLYPIDDYNQIGVYLDLNKYMVPYAPQKEEGETDADYQTRVDDYKSWSSLSGMLKSFTDSPNGLLKEIMVSVGAEYSYNQQFFVRGGYFYENANVGNRKYFSVGAGFRMSVFQLDAAYLISTVPQNPLDQTLRFSLSFDMDGIKNLFR
;
A
#
# COMPACT_ATOMS: atom_id res chain seq x y z
N MET A 1 5.42 -10.00 -39.57
CA MET A 1 5.04 -10.82 -38.40
C MET A 1 4.89 -9.98 -37.12
N ILE A 2 5.68 -8.94 -36.92
CA ILE A 2 5.67 -8.02 -35.75
C ILE A 2 4.34 -7.23 -35.57
N SER A 3 3.66 -6.87 -36.68
CA SER A 3 2.40 -6.08 -36.62
C SER A 3 1.22 -6.91 -36.06
N LYS A 4 1.13 -8.21 -36.36
CA LYS A 4 0.04 -9.07 -35.90
C LYS A 4 0.18 -9.43 -34.40
N PHE A 5 1.41 -9.53 -33.90
CA PHE A 5 1.64 -9.76 -32.46
C PHE A 5 1.29 -8.52 -31.64
N ARG A 6 1.63 -7.32 -32.12
CA ARG A 6 1.27 -6.03 -31.46
C ARG A 6 -0.25 -5.84 -31.38
N ILE A 7 -0.98 -6.20 -32.43
CA ILE A 7 -2.44 -6.14 -32.46
C ILE A 7 -3.05 -7.20 -31.50
N GLY A 8 -2.48 -8.40 -31.44
CA GLY A 8 -2.96 -9.45 -30.54
C GLY A 8 -2.83 -9.07 -29.05
N VAL A 9 -1.72 -8.50 -28.65
CA VAL A 9 -1.51 -8.02 -27.26
C VAL A 9 -2.45 -6.88 -26.93
N LEU A 10 -2.64 -5.93 -27.85
CA LEU A 10 -3.58 -4.80 -27.68
C LEU A 10 -5.03 -5.29 -27.54
N VAL A 11 -5.44 -6.27 -28.33
CA VAL A 11 -6.78 -6.87 -28.29
C VAL A 11 -7.00 -7.63 -26.98
N ILE A 12 -6.01 -8.35 -26.48
CA ILE A 12 -6.09 -9.05 -25.18
C ILE A 12 -6.24 -8.05 -24.03
N ILE A 13 -5.46 -6.98 -24.05
CA ILE A 13 -5.54 -5.89 -23.07
C ILE A 13 -6.90 -5.21 -23.13
N LEU A 14 -7.40 -4.88 -24.33
CA LEU A 14 -8.73 -4.25 -24.50
C LEU A 14 -9.87 -5.17 -24.05
N ASN A 15 -9.82 -6.48 -24.35
CA ASN A 15 -10.83 -7.44 -23.93
C ASN A 15 -10.79 -7.68 -22.41
N PHE A 16 -9.61 -7.65 -21.79
CA PHE A 16 -9.47 -7.72 -20.34
C PHE A 16 -10.11 -6.48 -19.67
N PHE A 17 -9.88 -5.29 -20.20
CA PHE A 17 -10.53 -4.06 -19.71
C PHE A 17 -12.04 -4.05 -19.94
N ALA A 18 -12.52 -4.59 -21.06
CA ALA A 18 -13.96 -4.66 -21.36
C ALA A 18 -14.71 -5.66 -20.45
N SER A 19 -14.08 -6.77 -20.07
CA SER A 19 -14.71 -7.77 -19.19
C SER A 19 -14.79 -7.32 -17.73
N VAL A 20 -13.92 -6.43 -17.28
CA VAL A 20 -13.97 -5.84 -15.92
C VAL A 20 -15.10 -4.81 -15.79
N ALA A 21 -15.55 -4.19 -16.88
CA ALA A 21 -16.58 -3.14 -16.86
C ALA A 21 -18.03 -3.63 -16.67
N MET A 22 -18.30 -4.95 -16.67
CA MET A 22 -19.67 -5.49 -16.71
C MET A 22 -20.21 -6.08 -15.39
N ILE A 23 -19.61 -5.80 -14.23
CA ILE A 23 -20.17 -6.29 -12.95
C ILE A 23 -20.85 -5.12 -12.21
N TRP A 24 -22.04 -4.74 -12.65
CA TRP A 24 -22.92 -3.82 -11.92
C TRP A 24 -23.89 -4.68 -11.08
N GLY A 25 -23.52 -4.95 -9.83
CA GLY A 25 -24.41 -5.56 -8.84
C GLY A 25 -24.95 -4.49 -7.89
N GLN A 26 -26.22 -4.60 -7.52
CA GLN A 26 -26.79 -3.82 -6.42
C GLN A 26 -26.09 -4.21 -5.11
N VAL A 27 -25.73 -3.20 -4.31
CA VAL A 27 -25.07 -3.40 -3.01
C VAL A 27 -26.17 -3.69 -1.98
N GLU A 28 -26.34 -4.94 -1.63
CA GLU A 28 -27.12 -5.34 -0.46
C GLU A 28 -26.17 -5.36 0.75
N ASN A 29 -26.36 -4.42 1.69
CA ASN A 29 -25.68 -4.32 2.99
C ASN A 29 -24.15 -4.59 2.95
N PRO A 30 -23.31 -3.58 2.70
CA PRO A 30 -21.85 -3.79 2.67
C PRO A 30 -21.33 -4.19 4.05
N SER A 31 -20.66 -5.33 4.13
CA SER A 31 -19.92 -5.72 5.33
C SER A 31 -18.56 -5.04 5.32
N LEU A 32 -18.44 -3.92 6.02
CA LEU A 32 -17.17 -3.19 6.10
C LEU A 32 -16.24 -3.81 7.15
N LEU A 33 -14.98 -3.97 6.78
CA LEU A 33 -13.94 -4.39 7.73
C LEU A 33 -13.65 -3.28 8.74
N GLN A 34 -13.68 -3.62 10.02
CA GLN A 34 -13.30 -2.72 11.11
C GLN A 34 -11.81 -2.87 11.41
N MET A 35 -11.04 -1.87 11.10
CA MET A 35 -9.60 -1.84 11.29
C MET A 35 -9.18 -0.51 11.92
N ALA A 36 -8.25 -0.58 12.86
CA ALA A 36 -7.59 0.60 13.41
C ALA A 36 -6.46 1.08 12.47
N VAL A 37 -6.01 2.29 12.69
CA VAL A 37 -4.86 2.93 12.00
C VAL A 37 -4.98 2.82 10.47
N PRO A 38 -6.06 3.36 9.88
CA PRO A 38 -6.31 3.25 8.44
C PRO A 38 -5.22 3.88 7.56
N SER A 39 -4.41 4.80 8.10
CA SER A 39 -3.29 5.39 7.35
C SER A 39 -2.26 4.37 6.87
N LEU A 40 -2.14 3.22 7.54
CA LEU A 40 -1.24 2.13 7.12
C LEU A 40 -1.61 1.55 5.75
N ASN A 41 -2.83 1.79 5.26
CA ASN A 41 -3.30 1.35 3.94
C ASN A 41 -3.16 2.41 2.85
N ILE A 42 -2.72 3.62 3.19
CA ILE A 42 -2.53 4.69 2.20
C ILE A 42 -1.18 4.52 1.52
N ALA A 43 -1.18 4.41 0.20
CA ALA A 43 0.05 4.38 -0.60
C ALA A 43 0.88 5.66 -0.37
N PRO A 44 2.14 5.56 0.06
CA PRO A 44 2.87 6.74 0.50
C PRO A 44 3.55 7.49 -0.63
N ASP A 45 3.90 6.80 -1.73
CA ASP A 45 4.74 7.35 -2.80
C ASP A 45 3.99 7.55 -4.12
N ALA A 46 4.52 8.45 -4.94
CA ALA A 46 3.92 8.80 -6.22
C ALA A 46 4.14 7.73 -7.31
N ARG A 47 5.22 6.94 -7.25
CA ARG A 47 5.47 5.90 -8.25
C ARG A 47 4.44 4.79 -8.15
N GLY A 48 4.30 4.15 -7.00
CA GLY A 48 3.30 3.10 -6.76
C GLY A 48 1.88 3.65 -6.89
N GLY A 49 1.64 4.85 -6.36
CA GLY A 49 0.38 5.55 -6.48
C GLY A 49 -0.05 5.85 -7.91
N GLY A 50 0.90 6.15 -8.82
CA GLY A 50 0.64 6.39 -10.24
C GLY A 50 0.33 5.13 -11.04
N MET A 51 0.50 3.95 -10.46
CA MET A 51 0.25 2.64 -11.09
C MET A 51 -0.92 1.87 -10.44
N GLY A 52 -1.88 2.56 -9.80
CA GLY A 52 -3.02 1.90 -9.18
C GLY A 52 -2.73 1.34 -7.78
N ASP A 53 -1.89 2.02 -7.00
CA ASP A 53 -1.49 1.62 -5.63
C ASP A 53 -0.89 0.22 -5.58
N MET A 54 0.21 0.03 -6.31
CA MET A 54 0.91 -1.25 -6.43
C MET A 54 2.42 -1.12 -6.28
N GLY A 55 3.07 -2.22 -5.91
CA GLY A 55 4.52 -2.22 -5.74
C GLY A 55 5.13 -3.52 -5.26
N ALA A 56 4.36 -4.60 -5.10
CA ALA A 56 4.90 -5.87 -4.60
C ALA A 56 5.94 -6.49 -5.52
N ALA A 57 5.73 -6.37 -6.85
CA ALA A 57 6.62 -6.92 -7.88
C ALA A 57 7.15 -5.88 -8.87
N THR A 58 6.92 -4.58 -8.65
CA THR A 58 7.57 -3.53 -9.45
C THR A 58 9.08 -3.56 -9.26
N LEU A 59 9.81 -2.99 -10.21
CA LEU A 59 11.27 -2.87 -10.08
C LEU A 59 11.67 -2.24 -8.75
N PRO A 60 12.81 -2.65 -8.16
CA PRO A 60 13.35 -2.07 -6.94
C PRO A 60 13.52 -0.55 -7.05
N ASP A 61 13.12 0.17 -6.01
CA ASP A 61 13.28 1.61 -5.87
C ASP A 61 13.46 2.02 -4.40
N ILE A 62 13.71 3.32 -4.18
CA ILE A 62 13.96 3.84 -2.82
C ILE A 62 12.69 3.76 -1.96
N ASN A 63 11.49 3.77 -2.54
CA ASN A 63 10.21 3.68 -1.83
C ASN A 63 9.71 2.24 -1.58
N SER A 64 10.56 1.23 -1.82
CA SER A 64 10.20 -0.18 -1.69
C SER A 64 9.82 -0.62 -0.28
N GLN A 65 10.16 0.16 0.78
CA GLN A 65 9.89 -0.16 2.18
C GLN A 65 8.41 -0.52 2.46
N TYR A 66 7.49 0.26 1.94
CA TYR A 66 6.06 0.06 2.14
C TYR A 66 5.51 -1.15 1.37
N TRP A 67 6.01 -1.33 0.14
CA TRP A 67 5.47 -2.30 -0.79
C TRP A 67 6.04 -3.70 -0.61
N ASN A 68 7.38 -3.77 -0.55
CA ASN A 68 8.13 -5.03 -0.45
C ASN A 68 9.60 -4.72 -0.16
N ALA A 69 9.99 -4.77 1.10
CA ALA A 69 11.35 -4.46 1.53
C ALA A 69 12.41 -5.44 0.98
N ALA A 70 12.02 -6.64 0.55
CA ALA A 70 12.96 -7.60 -0.05
C ALA A 70 13.62 -7.07 -1.34
N LYS A 71 12.99 -6.11 -2.03
CA LYS A 71 13.52 -5.47 -3.24
C LYS A 71 14.83 -4.71 -2.99
N TYR A 72 15.09 -4.24 -1.77
CA TYR A 72 16.33 -3.51 -1.48
C TYR A 72 17.61 -4.31 -1.68
N ALA A 73 17.54 -5.62 -1.57
CA ALA A 73 18.69 -6.48 -1.87
C ALA A 73 19.08 -6.45 -3.37
N PHE A 74 18.16 -6.00 -4.25
CA PHE A 74 18.39 -5.87 -5.69
C PHE A 74 18.67 -4.44 -6.15
N MET A 75 18.69 -3.46 -5.25
CA MET A 75 19.02 -2.09 -5.61
C MET A 75 20.42 -1.99 -6.24
N GLY A 76 20.55 -1.17 -7.28
CA GLY A 76 21.84 -0.94 -7.94
C GLY A 76 22.76 -0.03 -7.13
N SER A 77 22.22 0.98 -6.43
CA SER A 77 22.99 1.92 -5.63
C SER A 77 23.19 1.44 -4.19
N LYS A 78 24.23 1.98 -3.54
CA LYS A 78 24.63 1.60 -2.17
C LYS A 78 23.64 2.10 -1.12
N ALA A 79 23.09 3.30 -1.33
CA ALA A 79 22.16 3.93 -0.41
C ALA A 79 21.27 4.94 -1.13
N GLY A 80 20.11 5.21 -0.55
CA GLY A 80 19.20 6.24 -1.04
C GLY A 80 18.21 6.66 0.03
N VAL A 81 17.66 7.86 -0.14
CA VAL A 81 16.62 8.42 0.72
C VAL A 81 15.50 9.01 -0.14
N SER A 82 14.29 8.97 0.35
CA SER A 82 13.11 9.55 -0.31
C SER A 82 12.21 10.23 0.69
N LEU A 83 11.60 11.33 0.28
CA LEU A 83 10.55 12.03 0.98
C LEU A 83 9.32 12.08 0.08
N SER A 84 8.18 11.64 0.60
CA SER A 84 6.90 11.67 -0.10
C SER A 84 5.89 12.49 0.69
N TYR A 85 5.06 13.23 -0.03
CA TYR A 85 3.99 14.05 0.52
C TYR A 85 2.70 13.81 -0.27
N THR A 86 1.63 13.48 0.46
CA THR A 86 0.29 13.24 -0.08
C THR A 86 -0.72 14.08 0.70
N PRO A 87 -1.18 15.22 0.17
CA PRO A 87 -2.34 15.90 0.72
C PRO A 87 -3.56 14.97 0.56
N TRP A 88 -4.22 14.70 1.68
CA TRP A 88 -5.29 13.71 1.73
C TRP A 88 -6.65 14.40 1.87
N LEU A 89 -7.69 13.87 1.22
CA LEU A 89 -9.06 14.41 1.29
C LEU A 89 -9.18 15.91 0.99
N ARG A 90 -8.33 16.47 0.13
CA ARG A 90 -8.20 17.92 -0.10
C ARG A 90 -9.49 18.62 -0.53
N LYS A 91 -10.46 17.88 -1.06
CA LYS A 91 -11.79 18.41 -1.37
C LYS A 91 -12.64 18.69 -0.14
N LEU A 92 -12.35 18.04 0.98
CA LEU A 92 -13.13 18.12 2.21
C LEU A 92 -12.43 18.96 3.26
N VAL A 93 -11.11 18.77 3.41
CA VAL A 93 -10.28 19.42 4.44
C VAL A 93 -8.89 19.73 3.86
N ASN A 94 -8.25 20.80 4.36
CA ASN A 94 -6.98 21.28 3.81
C ASN A 94 -5.74 20.89 4.63
N ASP A 95 -5.94 20.35 5.83
CA ASP A 95 -4.93 20.11 6.87
C ASP A 95 -4.65 18.63 7.11
N VAL A 96 -5.31 17.74 6.36
CA VAL A 96 -5.05 16.29 6.37
C VAL A 96 -3.98 15.95 5.35
N ALA A 97 -2.90 15.33 5.80
CA ALA A 97 -1.79 14.96 4.92
C ALA A 97 -1.00 13.76 5.44
N LEU A 98 -0.48 12.97 4.51
CA LEU A 98 0.50 11.92 4.78
C LEU A 98 1.89 12.38 4.34
N VAL A 99 2.84 12.32 5.26
CA VAL A 99 4.27 12.47 4.99
C VAL A 99 4.94 11.12 5.22
N ASN A 100 5.79 10.71 4.30
CA ASN A 100 6.55 9.47 4.43
C ASN A 100 8.00 9.72 4.03
N MET A 101 8.91 9.41 4.95
CA MET A 101 10.35 9.43 4.69
C MET A 101 10.86 7.99 4.72
N THR A 102 11.65 7.60 3.73
CA THR A 102 12.24 6.25 3.67
C THR A 102 13.69 6.31 3.23
N GLY A 103 14.47 5.34 3.65
CA GLY A 103 15.84 5.20 3.23
C GLY A 103 16.34 3.78 3.37
N TYR A 104 17.39 3.44 2.62
CA TYR A 104 18.04 2.15 2.69
C TYR A 104 19.56 2.29 2.57
N TYR A 105 20.24 1.26 3.04
CA TYR A 105 21.69 1.13 2.93
C TYR A 105 22.07 -0.35 2.72
N LYS A 106 22.83 -0.64 1.66
CA LYS A 106 23.37 -2.00 1.38
C LYS A 106 24.57 -2.28 2.26
N LEU A 107 24.54 -3.42 2.96
CA LEU A 107 25.58 -3.80 3.93
C LEU A 107 26.74 -4.55 3.25
N GLY A 108 27.95 -4.28 3.72
CA GLY A 108 29.16 -4.96 3.25
C GLY A 108 29.52 -4.67 1.79
N ASN A 109 30.41 -5.46 1.24
CA ASN A 109 30.90 -5.33 -0.15
C ASN A 109 30.25 -6.38 -1.08
N SER A 110 29.50 -7.33 -0.54
CA SER A 110 28.89 -8.43 -1.31
C SER A 110 27.57 -8.05 -1.98
N ASP A 111 27.01 -6.88 -1.67
CA ASP A 111 25.72 -6.39 -2.17
C ASP A 111 24.53 -7.34 -1.99
N LEU A 112 24.65 -8.30 -1.08
CA LEU A 112 23.62 -9.33 -0.83
C LEU A 112 22.60 -8.92 0.23
N GLN A 113 22.86 -7.86 0.99
CA GLN A 113 22.10 -7.49 2.17
C GLN A 113 21.86 -5.98 2.20
N ALA A 114 20.69 -5.59 2.70
CA ALA A 114 20.39 -4.20 2.97
C ALA A 114 19.59 -4.04 4.27
N ILE A 115 19.79 -2.92 4.92
CA ILE A 115 18.92 -2.40 5.96
C ILE A 115 18.16 -1.20 5.40
N SER A 116 16.93 -1.03 5.87
CA SER A 116 16.11 0.11 5.48
C SER A 116 15.23 0.54 6.64
N ALA A 117 14.79 1.79 6.59
CA ALA A 117 13.89 2.34 7.59
C ALA A 117 12.91 3.31 6.92
N SER A 118 11.72 3.46 7.51
CA SER A 118 10.80 4.53 7.15
C SER A 118 10.14 5.15 8.35
N LEU A 119 9.76 6.41 8.22
CA LEU A 119 8.93 7.13 9.14
C LEU A 119 7.74 7.68 8.38
N ARG A 120 6.55 7.25 8.79
CA ARG A 120 5.27 7.70 8.28
C ARG A 120 4.59 8.55 9.34
N TYR A 121 4.08 9.70 8.94
CA TYR A 121 3.27 10.58 9.77
C TYR A 121 2.03 11.01 9.00
N PHE A 122 0.86 10.72 9.56
CA PHE A 122 -0.44 11.07 9.00
C PHE A 122 -1.14 12.04 9.95
N SER A 123 -1.25 13.30 9.54
CA SER A 123 -2.06 14.30 10.23
C SER A 123 -3.51 14.13 9.82
N LEU A 124 -4.40 14.07 10.81
CA LEU A 124 -5.86 14.02 10.60
C LEU A 124 -6.49 15.41 10.61
N GLY A 125 -5.65 16.47 10.72
CA GLY A 125 -6.09 17.85 10.79
C GLY A 125 -6.50 18.29 12.20
N GLU A 126 -6.96 19.51 12.32
CA GLU A 126 -7.47 20.06 13.58
C GLU A 126 -8.95 19.71 13.75
N VAL A 127 -9.29 19.13 14.89
CA VAL A 127 -10.67 18.82 15.30
C VAL A 127 -11.05 19.67 16.50
N ASN A 128 -12.15 20.40 16.39
CA ASN A 128 -12.66 21.19 17.48
C ASN A 128 -13.67 20.37 18.30
N ILE A 129 -13.40 20.20 19.59
CA ILE A 129 -14.26 19.47 20.53
C ILE A 129 -14.98 20.46 21.43
N TRP A 130 -16.30 20.31 21.56
CA TRP A 130 -17.15 21.03 22.50
C TRP A 130 -17.62 20.07 23.58
N GLU A 131 -17.33 20.35 24.84
CA GLU A 131 -17.78 19.52 25.97
C GLU A 131 -19.25 19.78 26.29
N ASN A 132 -19.68 21.07 26.23
CA ASN A 132 -21.08 21.47 26.42
C ASN A 132 -21.51 22.48 25.38
N ILE A 133 -22.83 22.66 25.25
CA ILE A 133 -23.42 23.68 24.36
C ILE A 133 -23.08 25.06 24.92
N GLY A 134 -22.31 25.85 24.17
CA GLY A 134 -21.88 27.21 24.52
C GLY A 134 -20.47 27.35 25.04
N ASP A 135 -19.73 26.23 25.18
CA ASP A 135 -18.31 26.25 25.53
C ASP A 135 -17.44 26.77 24.38
N VAL A 136 -16.27 27.26 24.70
CA VAL A 136 -15.24 27.55 23.70
C VAL A 136 -14.66 26.24 23.22
N PRO A 137 -14.64 25.98 21.89
CA PRO A 137 -14.12 24.71 21.37
C PRO A 137 -12.63 24.58 21.70
N ARG A 138 -12.23 23.38 22.04
CA ARG A 138 -10.84 22.99 22.19
C ARG A 138 -10.33 22.32 20.92
N GLY A 139 -9.29 22.90 20.31
CA GLY A 139 -8.62 22.29 19.17
C GLY A 139 -7.74 21.12 19.61
N VAL A 140 -7.90 19.97 18.99
CA VAL A 140 -7.01 18.81 19.11
C VAL A 140 -6.47 18.47 17.73
N ASN A 141 -5.26 17.90 17.66
CA ASN A 141 -4.60 17.52 16.43
C ASN A 141 -4.34 16.02 16.41
N PRO A 142 -5.34 15.20 16.01
CA PRO A 142 -5.15 13.75 15.92
C PRO A 142 -4.12 13.40 14.87
N TYR A 143 -3.34 12.32 15.13
CA TYR A 143 -2.35 11.83 14.18
C TYR A 143 -2.12 10.32 14.31
N GLU A 144 -1.63 9.73 13.24
CA GLU A 144 -1.11 8.37 13.21
C GLU A 144 0.35 8.39 12.75
N MET A 145 1.18 7.61 13.40
CA MET A 145 2.61 7.50 13.09
C MET A 145 3.02 6.05 13.05
N ALA A 146 3.88 5.69 12.09
CA ALA A 146 4.54 4.40 12.05
C ALA A 146 6.03 4.57 11.76
N PHE A 147 6.85 3.84 12.51
CA PHE A 147 8.30 3.74 12.31
C PHE A 147 8.67 2.31 12.00
N ASP A 148 9.31 2.10 10.86
CA ASP A 148 9.68 0.78 10.34
C ASP A 148 11.19 0.63 10.23
N VAL A 149 11.68 -0.56 10.55
CA VAL A 149 13.06 -1.00 10.24
C VAL A 149 12.98 -2.35 9.56
N ALA A 150 13.68 -2.51 8.44
CA ALA A 150 13.71 -3.78 7.72
C ALA A 150 15.15 -4.25 7.48
N TYR A 151 15.29 -5.57 7.44
CA TYR A 151 16.49 -6.25 6.96
C TYR A 151 16.12 -7.13 5.78
N SER A 152 16.80 -6.95 4.67
CA SER A 152 16.63 -7.72 3.44
C SER A 152 17.90 -8.45 3.05
N ARG A 153 17.74 -9.66 2.46
CA ARG A 153 18.85 -10.49 2.04
C ARG A 153 18.52 -11.29 0.79
N LYS A 154 19.45 -11.27 -0.19
CA LYS A 154 19.44 -12.24 -1.29
C LYS A 154 19.72 -13.62 -0.73
N LEU A 155 18.84 -14.57 -1.02
CA LEU A 155 18.99 -15.99 -0.71
C LEU A 155 19.51 -16.77 -1.92
N SER A 156 19.31 -16.23 -3.13
CA SER A 156 19.92 -16.70 -4.37
C SER A 156 20.17 -15.50 -5.30
N GLU A 157 20.72 -15.74 -6.48
CA GLU A 157 20.93 -14.68 -7.49
C GLU A 157 19.63 -13.98 -7.90
N SER A 158 18.51 -14.73 -7.92
CA SER A 158 17.22 -14.26 -8.39
C SER A 158 16.18 -14.05 -7.28
N TYR A 159 16.45 -14.40 -6.01
CA TYR A 159 15.46 -14.35 -4.94
C TYR A 159 15.99 -13.74 -3.65
N SER A 160 15.18 -12.88 -3.04
CA SER A 160 15.45 -12.27 -1.74
C SER A 160 14.23 -12.36 -0.82
N MET A 161 14.50 -12.23 0.47
CA MET A 161 13.49 -12.06 1.52
C MET A 161 13.83 -10.89 2.41
N ALA A 162 12.81 -10.35 3.08
CA ALA A 162 12.98 -9.35 4.12
C ALA A 162 12.00 -9.56 5.28
N VAL A 163 12.43 -9.09 6.44
CA VAL A 163 11.59 -8.94 7.63
C VAL A 163 11.63 -7.47 8.02
N THR A 164 10.44 -6.91 8.26
CA THR A 164 10.25 -5.54 8.74
C THR A 164 9.65 -5.59 10.13
N LEU A 165 10.16 -4.77 11.05
CA LEU A 165 9.57 -4.51 12.35
C LEU A 165 9.01 -3.10 12.35
N ARG A 166 7.79 -2.93 12.87
CA ARG A 166 7.04 -1.68 12.86
C ARG A 166 6.53 -1.34 14.25
N TYR A 167 6.80 -0.12 14.70
CA TYR A 167 6.12 0.51 15.81
C TYR A 167 5.06 1.47 15.29
N ILE A 168 3.87 1.42 15.88
CA ILE A 168 2.70 2.20 15.48
C ILE A 168 2.21 2.97 16.70
N ARG A 169 1.94 4.26 16.51
CA ARG A 169 1.27 5.11 17.47
C ARG A 169 0.11 5.84 16.78
N SER A 170 -1.05 5.77 17.38
CA SER A 170 -2.25 6.45 16.93
C SER A 170 -2.81 7.27 18.09
N ASP A 171 -2.89 8.57 17.92
CA ASP A 171 -3.40 9.52 18.90
C ASP A 171 -4.61 10.24 18.30
N MET A 172 -5.78 9.91 18.81
CA MET A 172 -7.04 10.46 18.30
C MET A 172 -7.40 11.83 18.93
N GLY A 173 -6.48 12.40 19.72
CA GLY A 173 -6.72 13.65 20.42
C GLY A 173 -7.66 13.44 21.61
N THR A 174 -7.08 13.25 22.78
CA THR A 174 -7.85 12.97 24.01
C THR A 174 -8.39 14.22 24.65
N ASP A 175 -9.54 14.12 25.28
CA ASP A 175 -10.03 15.07 26.25
C ASP A 175 -9.24 14.99 27.56
N GLN A 176 -9.10 16.13 28.30
CA GLN A 176 -8.38 16.16 29.59
C GLN A 176 -9.07 15.33 30.70
N ASN A 177 -10.35 15.03 30.51
CA ASN A 177 -11.18 14.27 31.44
C ASN A 177 -11.49 12.84 30.95
N ASP A 178 -11.02 12.45 29.76
CA ASP A 178 -11.35 11.16 29.17
C ASP A 178 -10.20 10.17 29.40
N GLU A 179 -10.56 8.94 29.76
CA GLU A 179 -9.64 7.84 29.95
C GLU A 179 -9.04 7.30 28.62
N SER A 180 -9.34 7.95 27.49
CA SER A 180 -8.81 7.55 26.20
C SER A 180 -7.34 7.94 26.08
N ASN A 181 -6.51 6.96 25.79
CA ASN A 181 -5.06 7.10 25.64
C ASN A 181 -4.66 6.89 24.19
N ALA A 182 -3.53 7.48 23.79
CA ALA A 182 -2.95 7.17 22.50
C ALA A 182 -2.68 5.65 22.39
N GLY A 183 -3.21 5.03 21.35
CA GLY A 183 -3.00 3.61 21.06
C GLY A 183 -1.56 3.36 20.59
N ASN A 184 -0.96 2.27 21.07
CA ASN A 184 0.36 1.83 20.62
C ASN A 184 0.28 0.36 20.21
N ALA A 185 0.97 0.00 19.12
CA ALA A 185 1.03 -1.36 18.62
C ALA A 185 2.38 -1.68 18.00
N PHE A 186 2.70 -2.97 17.95
CA PHE A 186 3.85 -3.49 17.22
C PHE A 186 3.38 -4.46 16.15
N SER A 187 4.00 -4.42 14.99
CA SER A 187 3.76 -5.36 13.91
C SER A 187 5.04 -5.74 13.20
N ALA A 188 4.95 -6.82 12.44
CA ALA A 188 6.02 -7.27 11.55
C ALA A 188 5.46 -7.49 10.16
N ASP A 189 6.33 -7.31 9.14
CA ASP A 189 6.03 -7.73 7.79
C ASP A 189 7.04 -8.80 7.36
N ILE A 190 6.58 -9.73 6.51
CA ILE A 190 7.44 -10.71 5.84
C ILE A 190 7.23 -10.54 4.36
N SER A 191 8.31 -10.31 3.62
CA SER A 191 8.23 -10.11 2.19
C SER A 191 9.28 -10.92 1.43
N GLY A 192 8.97 -11.22 0.18
CA GLY A 192 9.88 -11.90 -0.74
C GLY A 192 9.77 -11.30 -2.13
N TYR A 193 10.89 -11.30 -2.84
CA TYR A 193 10.99 -10.78 -4.19
C TYR A 193 11.87 -11.69 -5.04
N LEU A 194 11.39 -11.99 -6.24
CA LEU A 194 12.07 -12.76 -7.25
C LEU A 194 12.12 -11.96 -8.54
N GLU A 195 13.28 -11.94 -9.20
CA GLU A 195 13.43 -11.43 -10.55
C GLU A 195 14.25 -12.41 -11.40
N LYS A 196 13.84 -12.57 -12.65
CA LYS A 196 14.49 -13.46 -13.59
C LYS A 196 14.37 -12.96 -15.03
N TYR A 197 15.47 -12.96 -15.75
CA TYR A 197 15.45 -12.70 -17.18
C TYR A 197 14.81 -13.88 -17.93
N VAL A 198 13.92 -13.56 -18.84
CA VAL A 198 13.19 -14.50 -19.69
C VAL A 198 13.27 -14.04 -21.15
N LEU A 199 13.57 -14.95 -22.04
CA LEU A 199 13.63 -14.64 -23.47
C LEU A 199 12.21 -14.52 -24.04
N MET A 200 11.86 -13.35 -24.56
CA MET A 200 10.58 -13.09 -25.22
C MET A 200 10.81 -12.57 -26.64
N GLY A 201 10.68 -13.47 -27.61
CA GLY A 201 11.07 -13.15 -29.00
C GLY A 201 12.58 -12.97 -29.10
N ASN A 202 13.02 -11.78 -29.48
CA ASN A 202 14.44 -11.44 -29.63
C ASN A 202 14.96 -10.55 -28.47
N ALA A 203 14.15 -10.30 -27.43
CA ALA A 203 14.52 -9.46 -26.31
C ALA A 203 14.54 -10.25 -25.00
N GLU A 204 15.46 -9.91 -24.12
CA GLU A 204 15.45 -10.38 -22.74
C GLU A 204 14.54 -9.47 -21.91
N ALA A 205 13.38 -9.99 -21.52
CA ALA A 205 12.46 -9.33 -20.60
C ALA A 205 12.80 -9.72 -19.16
N LEU A 206 12.57 -8.82 -18.21
CA LEU A 206 12.71 -9.12 -16.79
C LEU A 206 11.32 -9.46 -16.21
N TRP A 207 11.13 -10.71 -15.86
CA TRP A 207 9.96 -11.15 -15.11
C TRP A 207 10.22 -11.03 -13.62
N SER A 208 9.25 -10.51 -12.87
CA SER A 208 9.31 -10.37 -11.43
C SER A 208 8.09 -10.97 -10.75
N PHE A 209 8.29 -11.48 -9.55
CA PHE A 209 7.24 -11.92 -8.65
C PHE A 209 7.57 -11.42 -7.23
N GLY A 210 6.55 -10.96 -6.51
CA GLY A 210 6.72 -10.49 -5.14
C GLY A 210 5.53 -10.84 -4.27
N PHE A 211 5.79 -11.04 -2.99
CA PHE A 211 4.75 -11.11 -1.98
C PHE A 211 5.10 -10.22 -0.79
N ASN A 212 4.08 -9.72 -0.12
CA ASN A 212 4.22 -9.02 1.15
C ASN A 212 3.06 -9.39 2.07
N LEU A 213 3.40 -9.92 3.24
CA LEU A 213 2.50 -10.19 4.33
C LEU A 213 2.74 -9.11 5.38
N SER A 214 1.92 -8.07 5.39
CA SER A 214 2.16 -6.84 6.16
C SER A 214 1.23 -6.70 7.36
N ASN A 215 1.69 -5.94 8.38
CA ASN A 215 0.97 -5.61 9.59
C ASN A 215 0.54 -6.82 10.43
N ILE A 216 1.35 -7.88 10.46
CA ILE A 216 1.18 -9.00 11.38
C ILE A 216 1.55 -8.51 12.78
N GLY A 217 0.58 -8.20 13.64
CA GLY A 217 0.92 -7.55 14.90
C GLY A 217 -0.11 -7.69 16.00
N SER A 218 0.13 -6.96 17.08
CA SER A 218 -0.81 -6.84 18.17
C SER A 218 -2.09 -6.12 17.73
N LYS A 219 -3.17 -6.35 18.45
CA LYS A 219 -4.31 -5.42 18.40
C LYS A 219 -3.90 -4.09 19.07
N ILE A 220 -4.58 -3.02 18.71
CA ILE A 220 -4.41 -1.70 19.31
C ILE A 220 -5.65 -1.33 20.13
N SER A 221 -5.44 -0.62 21.23
CA SER A 221 -6.51 -0.15 22.11
C SER A 221 -6.28 1.33 22.42
N TYR A 222 -7.38 2.06 22.55
CA TYR A 222 -7.41 3.48 22.92
C TYR A 222 -8.00 3.73 24.31
N ASP A 223 -8.52 2.71 24.97
CA ASP A 223 -9.28 2.74 26.23
C ASP A 223 -8.67 1.84 27.32
N GLY A 224 -7.35 1.75 27.35
CA GLY A 224 -6.63 0.97 28.36
C GLY A 224 -6.77 -0.55 28.23
N GLY A 225 -7.24 -1.04 27.08
CA GLY A 225 -7.36 -2.48 26.78
C GLY A 225 -8.77 -3.02 26.83
N ASN A 226 -9.79 -2.19 27.10
CA ASN A 226 -11.18 -2.62 27.11
C ASN A 226 -11.68 -2.96 25.69
N THR A 227 -11.29 -2.15 24.70
CA THR A 227 -11.64 -2.38 23.28
C THR A 227 -10.37 -2.58 22.47
N ASN A 228 -10.20 -3.77 21.91
CA ASN A 228 -9.05 -4.13 21.10
C ASN A 228 -9.43 -4.24 19.63
N GLN A 229 -8.81 -3.44 18.78
CA GLN A 229 -9.06 -3.40 17.32
C GLN A 229 -7.90 -4.03 16.55
N TYR A 230 -8.23 -4.69 15.44
CA TYR A 230 -7.22 -5.28 14.56
C TYR A 230 -6.48 -4.22 13.76
N LEU A 231 -5.17 -4.40 13.59
CA LEU A 231 -4.40 -3.68 12.58
C LEU A 231 -4.78 -4.16 11.18
N PRO A 232 -4.58 -3.35 10.14
CA PRO A 232 -4.90 -3.71 8.76
C PRO A 232 -3.86 -4.71 8.19
N ALA A 233 -3.85 -5.92 8.73
CA ALA A 233 -3.03 -7.00 8.20
C ALA A 233 -3.45 -7.32 6.76
N LYS A 234 -2.46 -7.40 5.84
CA LYS A 234 -2.72 -7.53 4.40
C LYS A 234 -1.75 -8.50 3.76
N LEU A 235 -2.28 -9.41 2.93
CA LEU A 235 -1.50 -10.22 1.99
C LEU A 235 -1.55 -9.56 0.63
N THR A 236 -0.38 -9.33 0.04
CA THR A 236 -0.21 -8.84 -1.33
C THR A 236 0.61 -9.87 -2.11
N LEU A 237 0.13 -10.24 -3.29
CA LEU A 237 0.85 -11.07 -4.26
C LEU A 237 0.95 -10.27 -5.56
N GLY A 238 2.15 -10.11 -6.07
CA GLY A 238 2.39 -9.33 -7.27
C GLY A 238 3.19 -10.08 -8.33
N THR A 239 2.98 -9.73 -9.58
CA THR A 239 3.83 -10.15 -10.70
C THR A 239 4.04 -8.99 -11.67
N GLY A 240 5.15 -9.00 -12.35
CA GLY A 240 5.48 -7.96 -13.32
C GLY A 240 6.34 -8.47 -14.46
N LEU A 241 6.29 -7.74 -15.56
CA LEU A 241 7.11 -7.98 -16.73
C LEU A 241 7.63 -6.65 -17.25
N LEU A 242 8.94 -6.45 -17.22
CA LEU A 242 9.60 -5.34 -17.90
C LEU A 242 10.13 -5.81 -19.24
N TYR A 243 9.65 -5.21 -20.31
CA TYR A 243 10.05 -5.51 -21.67
C TYR A 243 10.85 -4.36 -22.28
N PRO A 244 12.11 -4.57 -22.69
CA PRO A 244 12.88 -3.59 -23.44
C PRO A 244 12.36 -3.57 -24.89
N ILE A 245 11.86 -2.40 -25.32
CA ILE A 245 11.38 -2.19 -26.71
C ILE A 245 12.59 -1.96 -27.61
N ASP A 246 13.53 -1.15 -27.12
CA ASP A 246 14.84 -0.87 -27.70
C ASP A 246 15.80 -0.38 -26.60
N ASP A 247 17.00 0.10 -26.96
CA ASP A 247 18.05 0.51 -26.02
C ASP A 247 17.63 1.70 -25.10
N TYR A 248 16.64 2.48 -25.53
CA TYR A 248 16.17 3.67 -24.80
C TYR A 248 14.77 3.49 -24.21
N ASN A 249 13.97 2.62 -24.80
CA ASN A 249 12.54 2.51 -24.52
C ASN A 249 12.21 1.19 -23.83
N GLN A 250 11.57 1.25 -22.66
CA GLN A 250 11.13 0.08 -21.90
C GLN A 250 9.67 0.26 -21.47
N ILE A 251 8.95 -0.84 -21.38
CA ILE A 251 7.59 -0.88 -20.82
C ILE A 251 7.51 -1.98 -19.77
N GLY A 252 7.07 -1.59 -18.57
CA GLY A 252 6.73 -2.51 -17.49
C GLY A 252 5.22 -2.64 -17.36
N VAL A 253 4.73 -3.86 -17.17
CA VAL A 253 3.32 -4.15 -16.86
C VAL A 253 3.28 -4.98 -15.57
N TYR A 254 2.40 -4.61 -14.65
CA TYR A 254 2.37 -5.18 -13.32
C TYR A 254 0.94 -5.47 -12.88
N LEU A 255 0.79 -6.50 -12.03
CA LEU A 255 -0.45 -6.91 -11.41
C LEU A 255 -0.18 -7.20 -9.93
N ASP A 256 -0.93 -6.58 -9.02
CA ASP A 256 -0.96 -6.94 -7.61
C ASP A 256 -2.37 -7.40 -7.20
N LEU A 257 -2.45 -8.48 -6.45
CA LEU A 257 -3.64 -8.99 -5.79
C LEU A 257 -3.48 -8.78 -4.29
N ASN A 258 -4.45 -8.10 -3.69
CA ASN A 258 -4.40 -7.75 -2.28
C ASN A 258 -5.62 -8.31 -1.55
N LYS A 259 -5.43 -8.81 -0.32
CA LYS A 259 -6.51 -9.21 0.58
C LYS A 259 -6.19 -8.76 2.00
N TYR A 260 -7.15 -8.13 2.66
CA TYR A 260 -7.06 -7.92 4.11
C TYR A 260 -7.24 -9.24 4.85
N MET A 261 -6.35 -9.50 5.79
CA MET A 261 -6.41 -10.65 6.68
C MET A 261 -6.96 -10.22 8.04
N VAL A 262 -8.11 -9.59 8.01
CA VAL A 262 -8.83 -9.12 9.20
C VAL A 262 -10.21 -9.78 9.18
N PRO A 263 -10.63 -10.41 10.30
CA PRO A 263 -11.95 -11.05 10.36
C PRO A 263 -13.04 -9.97 10.42
N TYR A 264 -14.20 -10.29 9.88
CA TYR A 264 -15.37 -9.41 9.98
C TYR A 264 -15.94 -9.44 11.40
N ALA A 265 -16.29 -8.25 11.91
CA ALA A 265 -17.01 -8.17 13.17
C ALA A 265 -18.43 -8.79 13.00
N PRO A 266 -18.91 -9.60 13.96
CA PRO A 266 -20.23 -10.17 13.88
C PRO A 266 -21.30 -9.09 13.76
N GLN A 267 -22.24 -9.28 12.86
CA GLN A 267 -23.45 -8.47 12.74
C GLN A 267 -24.63 -9.30 13.24
N LYS A 268 -25.58 -8.65 13.93
CA LYS A 268 -26.76 -9.34 14.42
C LYS A 268 -27.61 -9.82 13.23
N GLU A 269 -27.92 -11.11 13.20
CA GLU A 269 -28.72 -11.73 12.15
C GLU A 269 -30.22 -11.58 12.43
N GLU A 270 -31.03 -11.61 11.38
CA GLU A 270 -32.47 -11.54 11.52
C GLU A 270 -32.99 -12.76 12.29
N GLY A 271 -33.73 -12.52 13.38
CA GLY A 271 -34.25 -13.59 14.25
C GLY A 271 -33.24 -14.12 15.30
N GLU A 272 -31.99 -13.63 15.34
CA GLU A 272 -31.02 -14.00 16.35
C GLU A 272 -31.34 -13.38 17.71
N THR A 273 -31.18 -14.14 18.79
CA THR A 273 -31.34 -13.60 20.14
C THR A 273 -30.18 -12.71 20.55
N ASP A 274 -30.38 -11.75 21.46
CA ASP A 274 -29.30 -10.89 21.97
C ASP A 274 -28.20 -11.69 22.65
N ALA A 275 -28.54 -12.80 23.30
CA ALA A 275 -27.60 -13.68 23.98
C ALA A 275 -26.68 -14.40 22.98
N ASP A 276 -27.23 -14.93 21.89
CA ASP A 276 -26.44 -15.61 20.86
C ASP A 276 -25.52 -14.63 20.13
N TYR A 277 -26.04 -13.44 19.81
CA TYR A 277 -25.23 -12.37 19.20
C TYR A 277 -24.07 -11.96 20.13
N GLN A 278 -24.32 -11.74 21.42
CA GLN A 278 -23.26 -11.40 22.39
C GLN A 278 -22.22 -12.51 22.49
N THR A 279 -22.61 -13.75 22.47
CA THR A 279 -21.67 -14.89 22.47
C THR A 279 -20.72 -14.82 21.25
N ARG A 280 -21.26 -14.56 20.04
CA ARG A 280 -20.42 -14.39 18.83
C ARG A 280 -19.49 -13.17 18.91
N VAL A 281 -19.95 -12.08 19.52
CA VAL A 281 -19.12 -10.87 19.75
C VAL A 281 -18.01 -11.16 20.72
N ASP A 282 -18.27 -11.88 21.81
CA ASP A 282 -17.28 -12.22 22.82
C ASP A 282 -16.23 -13.21 22.26
N ASP A 283 -16.67 -14.19 21.48
CA ASP A 283 -15.78 -15.08 20.73
C ASP A 283 -14.86 -14.28 19.80
N TYR A 284 -15.41 -13.38 18.99
CA TYR A 284 -14.64 -12.52 18.08
C TYR A 284 -13.60 -11.66 18.83
N LYS A 285 -13.97 -11.08 19.96
CA LYS A 285 -13.07 -10.30 20.80
C LYS A 285 -11.94 -11.13 21.40
N SER A 286 -12.22 -12.39 21.73
CA SER A 286 -11.26 -13.32 22.34
C SER A 286 -10.17 -13.81 21.38
N TRP A 287 -10.39 -13.74 20.05
CA TRP A 287 -9.42 -14.24 19.08
C TRP A 287 -8.12 -13.44 19.14
N SER A 288 -6.99 -14.14 19.14
CA SER A 288 -5.69 -13.51 18.94
C SER A 288 -5.59 -12.92 17.52
N SER A 289 -4.65 -11.99 17.30
CA SER A 289 -4.42 -11.42 15.96
C SER A 289 -4.16 -12.51 14.91
N LEU A 290 -3.31 -13.49 15.21
CA LEU A 290 -3.02 -14.60 14.29
C LEU A 290 -4.24 -15.47 14.01
N SER A 291 -5.04 -15.79 15.04
CA SER A 291 -6.28 -16.55 14.84
C SER A 291 -7.27 -15.79 13.98
N GLY A 292 -7.43 -14.48 14.20
CA GLY A 292 -8.27 -13.62 13.37
C GLY A 292 -7.82 -13.59 11.92
N MET A 293 -6.51 -13.47 11.68
CA MET A 293 -5.93 -13.50 10.33
C MET A 293 -6.25 -14.81 9.59
N LEU A 294 -6.11 -15.96 10.23
CA LEU A 294 -6.43 -17.26 9.62
C LEU A 294 -7.93 -17.39 9.35
N LYS A 295 -8.76 -16.97 10.31
CA LYS A 295 -10.23 -17.00 10.17
C LYS A 295 -10.74 -16.11 9.05
N SER A 296 -10.05 -15.01 8.72
CA SER A 296 -10.43 -14.13 7.60
C SER A 296 -10.47 -14.83 6.24
N PHE A 297 -9.90 -16.02 6.10
CA PHE A 297 -9.97 -16.82 4.87
C PHE A 297 -11.16 -17.77 4.84
N THR A 298 -11.69 -18.16 6.00
CA THR A 298 -12.81 -19.10 6.12
C THR A 298 -14.11 -18.40 6.46
N ASP A 299 -14.05 -17.28 7.16
CA ASP A 299 -15.19 -16.50 7.62
C ASP A 299 -15.31 -15.22 6.77
N SER A 300 -15.80 -15.41 5.55
CA SER A 300 -15.90 -14.35 4.53
C SER A 300 -17.39 -14.19 4.14
N PRO A 301 -18.11 -13.26 4.76
CA PRO A 301 -19.57 -13.06 4.50
C PRO A 301 -19.86 -12.67 3.05
N ASN A 302 -18.91 -12.02 2.39
CA ASN A 302 -19.06 -11.61 0.99
C ASN A 302 -18.54 -12.65 -0.01
N GLY A 303 -17.88 -13.69 0.46
CA GLY A 303 -17.14 -14.66 -0.34
C GLY A 303 -15.73 -14.19 -0.69
N LEU A 304 -14.77 -15.08 -0.56
CA LEU A 304 -13.32 -14.81 -0.64
C LEU A 304 -12.90 -14.01 -1.90
N LEU A 305 -13.49 -14.32 -3.05
CA LEU A 305 -13.16 -13.65 -4.32
C LEU A 305 -13.57 -12.18 -4.35
N LYS A 306 -14.64 -11.80 -3.65
CA LYS A 306 -15.08 -10.39 -3.58
C LYS A 306 -14.19 -9.55 -2.68
N GLU A 307 -13.44 -10.17 -1.79
CA GLU A 307 -12.50 -9.51 -0.88
C GLU A 307 -11.12 -9.26 -1.50
N ILE A 308 -10.87 -9.82 -2.69
CA ILE A 308 -9.62 -9.58 -3.41
C ILE A 308 -9.70 -8.22 -4.11
N MET A 309 -8.78 -7.34 -3.73
CA MET A 309 -8.53 -6.08 -4.41
C MET A 309 -7.50 -6.31 -5.51
N VAL A 310 -7.70 -5.70 -6.66
CA VAL A 310 -6.84 -5.87 -7.84
C VAL A 310 -6.26 -4.53 -8.25
N SER A 311 -4.94 -4.49 -8.40
CA SER A 311 -4.22 -3.36 -8.99
C SER A 311 -3.57 -3.81 -10.30
N VAL A 312 -3.80 -3.08 -11.38
CA VAL A 312 -3.14 -3.26 -12.67
C VAL A 312 -2.46 -1.96 -13.05
N GLY A 313 -1.20 -2.02 -13.43
CA GLY A 313 -0.45 -0.81 -13.79
C GLY A 313 0.60 -1.05 -14.86
N ALA A 314 0.96 0.04 -15.52
CA ALA A 314 2.02 0.06 -16.49
C ALA A 314 2.92 1.29 -16.28
N GLU A 315 4.21 1.11 -16.53
CA GLU A 315 5.24 2.15 -16.52
C GLU A 315 5.99 2.10 -17.84
N TYR A 316 5.96 3.21 -18.58
CA TYR A 316 6.84 3.42 -19.72
C TYR A 316 8.02 4.28 -19.28
N SER A 317 9.22 3.89 -19.67
CA SER A 317 10.43 4.67 -19.41
C SER A 317 11.19 4.96 -20.70
N TYR A 318 11.63 6.22 -20.82
CA TYR A 318 12.53 6.67 -21.85
C TYR A 318 13.90 6.97 -21.24
N ASN A 319 14.93 6.29 -21.74
CA ASN A 319 16.33 6.41 -21.31
C ASN A 319 16.51 6.25 -19.77
N GLN A 320 15.59 5.58 -19.10
CA GLN A 320 15.53 5.48 -17.62
C GLN A 320 15.54 6.84 -16.90
N GLN A 321 15.19 7.91 -17.61
CA GLN A 321 15.15 9.29 -17.10
C GLN A 321 13.71 9.82 -17.04
N PHE A 322 12.91 9.59 -18.05
CA PHE A 322 11.51 10.02 -18.09
C PHE A 322 10.60 8.83 -17.94
N PHE A 323 9.62 8.96 -17.05
CA PHE A 323 8.66 7.90 -16.73
C PHE A 323 7.24 8.43 -16.92
N VAL A 324 6.39 7.64 -17.57
CA VAL A 324 4.94 7.85 -17.63
C VAL A 324 4.27 6.59 -17.10
N ARG A 325 3.29 6.77 -16.24
CA ARG A 325 2.63 5.68 -15.53
C ARG A 325 1.12 5.80 -15.66
N GLY A 326 0.47 4.66 -15.66
CA GLY A 326 -0.98 4.56 -15.55
C GLY A 326 -1.36 3.29 -14.85
N GLY A 327 -2.46 3.34 -14.11
CA GLY A 327 -2.94 2.18 -13.39
C GLY A 327 -4.41 2.26 -13.05
N TYR A 328 -4.94 1.13 -12.63
CA TYR A 328 -6.32 0.99 -12.17
C TYR A 328 -6.35 0.15 -10.89
N PHE A 329 -7.06 0.63 -9.90
CA PHE A 329 -7.35 -0.07 -8.66
C PHE A 329 -8.83 -0.46 -8.62
N TYR A 330 -9.08 -1.72 -8.28
CA TYR A 330 -10.42 -2.27 -8.14
C TYR A 330 -10.63 -2.91 -6.78
N GLU A 331 -11.68 -2.51 -6.09
CA GLU A 331 -12.22 -3.14 -4.90
C GLU A 331 -13.72 -3.35 -5.05
N ASN A 332 -14.20 -4.51 -4.63
CA ASN A 332 -15.62 -4.85 -4.75
C ASN A 332 -16.51 -3.89 -3.94
N ALA A 333 -17.70 -3.58 -4.48
CA ALA A 333 -18.63 -2.67 -3.84
C ALA A 333 -19.11 -3.14 -2.46
N ASN A 334 -19.16 -4.45 -2.21
CA ASN A 334 -19.57 -5.02 -0.93
C ASN A 334 -18.49 -4.92 0.17
N VAL A 335 -17.25 -4.56 -0.17
CA VAL A 335 -16.12 -4.50 0.78
C VAL A 335 -15.73 -3.07 1.09
N GLY A 336 -15.42 -2.25 0.09
CA GLY A 336 -14.98 -0.86 0.30
C GLY A 336 -15.26 0.04 -0.90
N ASN A 337 -15.64 -0.55 -2.05
CA ASN A 337 -16.02 0.14 -3.29
C ASN A 337 -15.01 1.17 -3.81
N ARG A 338 -13.71 0.97 -3.56
CA ARG A 338 -12.67 1.84 -4.09
C ARG A 338 -12.34 1.42 -5.51
N LYS A 339 -12.62 2.29 -6.46
CA LYS A 339 -12.33 2.09 -7.89
C LYS A 339 -11.83 3.40 -8.45
N TYR A 340 -10.62 3.40 -8.98
CA TYR A 340 -10.03 4.61 -9.54
C TYR A 340 -8.94 4.30 -10.55
N PHE A 341 -8.80 5.22 -11.50
CA PHE A 341 -7.62 5.32 -12.34
C PHE A 341 -6.57 6.18 -11.64
N SER A 342 -5.32 5.88 -11.91
CA SER A 342 -4.21 6.74 -11.54
C SER A 342 -3.31 6.99 -12.73
N VAL A 343 -2.74 8.18 -12.78
CA VAL A 343 -1.73 8.57 -13.75
C VAL A 343 -0.53 9.14 -13.01
N GLY A 344 0.66 8.97 -13.54
CA GLY A 344 1.87 9.47 -12.93
C GLY A 344 2.92 9.84 -13.96
N ALA A 345 3.81 10.73 -13.55
CA ALA A 345 5.00 11.08 -14.30
C ALA A 345 6.20 11.12 -13.36
N GLY A 346 7.36 10.79 -13.90
CA GLY A 346 8.62 10.83 -13.14
C GLY A 346 9.76 11.35 -14.01
N PHE A 347 10.69 12.01 -13.36
CA PHE A 347 11.93 12.47 -13.97
C PHE A 347 13.09 12.10 -13.05
N ARG A 348 14.08 11.38 -13.61
CA ARG A 348 15.31 11.00 -12.92
C ARG A 348 16.50 11.69 -13.58
N MET A 349 17.30 12.31 -12.77
CA MET A 349 18.61 12.82 -13.15
C MET A 349 19.64 12.22 -12.18
N SER A 350 20.89 12.14 -12.54
CA SER A 350 21.97 11.34 -11.89
C SER A 350 21.90 11.17 -10.37
N VAL A 351 21.41 12.16 -9.63
CA VAL A 351 21.35 12.16 -8.16
C VAL A 351 19.95 12.18 -7.58
N PHE A 352 18.97 12.63 -8.32
CA PHE A 352 17.60 12.73 -7.81
C PHE A 352 16.55 12.22 -8.80
N GLN A 353 15.42 11.82 -8.25
CA GLN A 353 14.21 11.48 -8.99
C GLN A 353 13.03 12.21 -8.36
N LEU A 354 12.26 12.88 -9.20
CA LEU A 354 11.01 13.52 -8.85
C LEU A 354 9.87 12.74 -9.50
N ASP A 355 8.89 12.35 -8.71
CA ASP A 355 7.68 11.67 -9.18
C ASP A 355 6.44 12.43 -8.71
N ALA A 356 5.43 12.48 -9.57
CA ALA A 356 4.11 12.99 -9.26
C ALA A 356 3.04 12.02 -9.75
N ALA A 357 1.94 11.90 -9.00
CA ALA A 357 0.80 11.08 -9.38
C ALA A 357 -0.51 11.76 -9.04
N TYR A 358 -1.55 11.41 -9.80
CA TYR A 358 -2.89 11.91 -9.65
C TYR A 358 -3.90 10.77 -9.75
N LEU A 359 -4.85 10.75 -8.81
CA LEU A 359 -5.89 9.74 -8.71
C LEU A 359 -7.22 10.31 -9.20
N ILE A 360 -7.94 9.55 -10.03
CA ILE A 360 -9.24 9.88 -10.60
C ILE A 360 -10.22 8.78 -10.22
N SER A 361 -11.12 9.06 -9.27
CA SER A 361 -12.11 8.08 -8.84
C SER A 361 -13.17 7.85 -9.92
N THR A 362 -13.56 6.58 -10.07
CA THR A 362 -14.69 6.19 -10.94
C THR A 362 -15.99 6.04 -10.16
N VAL A 363 -15.94 6.14 -8.83
CA VAL A 363 -17.10 6.08 -7.94
C VAL A 363 -17.50 7.50 -7.57
N PRO A 364 -18.77 7.89 -7.76
CA PRO A 364 -19.26 9.22 -7.37
C PRO A 364 -19.03 9.50 -5.88
N GLN A 365 -18.69 10.74 -5.54
CA GLN A 365 -18.48 11.22 -4.17
C GLN A 365 -17.39 10.46 -3.37
N ASN A 366 -16.46 9.80 -4.05
CA ASN A 366 -15.35 9.15 -3.39
C ASN A 366 -14.41 10.23 -2.80
N PRO A 367 -14.14 10.21 -1.48
CA PRO A 367 -13.24 11.18 -0.85
C PRO A 367 -11.80 11.15 -1.38
N LEU A 368 -11.37 10.03 -1.97
CA LEU A 368 -10.03 9.85 -2.54
C LEU A 368 -9.86 10.54 -3.90
N ASP A 369 -10.97 10.99 -4.52
CA ASP A 369 -10.92 11.63 -5.84
C ASP A 369 -10.05 12.88 -5.83
N GLN A 370 -9.22 13.05 -6.87
CA GLN A 370 -8.27 14.14 -7.05
C GLN A 370 -7.11 14.16 -6.02
N THR A 371 -6.76 13.00 -5.45
CA THR A 371 -5.58 12.91 -4.59
C THR A 371 -4.30 13.08 -5.43
N LEU A 372 -3.48 14.03 -5.02
CA LEU A 372 -2.13 14.26 -5.56
C LEU A 372 -1.10 13.57 -4.67
N ARG A 373 -0.03 13.05 -5.27
CA ARG A 373 1.13 12.51 -4.55
C ARG A 373 2.40 13.03 -5.17
N PHE A 374 3.36 13.36 -4.34
CA PHE A 374 4.68 13.82 -4.74
C PHE A 374 5.74 13.01 -4.01
N SER A 375 6.81 12.62 -4.72
CA SER A 375 7.96 11.94 -4.12
C SER A 375 9.24 12.54 -4.67
N LEU A 376 10.16 12.83 -3.77
CA LEU A 376 11.52 13.29 -4.09
C LEU A 376 12.51 12.30 -3.50
N SER A 377 13.30 11.66 -4.36
CA SER A 377 14.25 10.63 -4.01
C SER A 377 15.66 11.04 -4.38
N PHE A 378 16.63 10.68 -3.54
CA PHE A 378 18.05 10.96 -3.75
C PHE A 378 18.85 9.67 -3.72
N ASP A 379 19.68 9.48 -4.75
CA ASP A 379 20.64 8.40 -4.85
C ASP A 379 22.00 8.86 -4.32
N MET A 380 22.49 8.20 -3.29
CA MET A 380 23.74 8.60 -2.61
C MET A 380 25.00 8.32 -3.44
N ASP A 381 24.98 7.35 -4.34
CA ASP A 381 26.12 7.09 -5.23
C ASP A 381 26.25 8.18 -6.29
N GLY A 382 25.14 8.70 -6.79
CA GLY A 382 25.10 9.87 -7.65
C GLY A 382 25.68 11.11 -6.97
N ILE A 383 25.36 11.33 -5.69
CA ILE A 383 25.89 12.45 -4.89
C ILE A 383 27.40 12.38 -4.78
N LYS A 384 27.98 11.20 -4.45
CA LYS A 384 29.43 11.03 -4.36
C LYS A 384 30.15 11.35 -5.67
N ASN A 385 29.52 11.06 -6.81
CA ASN A 385 30.09 11.32 -8.13
C ASN A 385 30.05 12.80 -8.54
N LEU A 386 29.19 13.62 -7.92
CA LEU A 386 29.13 15.06 -8.13
C LEU A 386 30.26 15.83 -7.44
N PHE A 387 30.81 15.27 -6.36
CA PHE A 387 31.86 15.90 -5.55
C PHE A 387 33.25 15.30 -5.83
N ARG A 388 33.40 14.44 -6.82
CA ARG A 388 34.65 13.94 -7.36
C ARG A 388 34.98 14.64 -8.68
#